data_ac1206e57fffc0385c0c2ed86881584b
#
_entry.id   ac1206e57fffc0385c0c2ed86881584b
#
_cell.length_a   1.000
_cell.length_b   1.000
_cell.length_c   1.000
_cell.angle_alpha   90.00
_cell.angle_beta   90.00
_cell.angle_gamma   90.00
#
_symmetry.space_group_name_H-M   'P 1'
#
loop_
_entity.id
_entity.type
_entity.pdbx_description
1 polymer ?
#
loop_
_entity_poly.entity_id
_entity_poly.type
_entity_poly.pdbx_seq_one_letter_code
_entity_poly.pdbx_strand_id
1 'polypeptide(L)'
;KNDQLVHFQDYKLYDHQKQLFTICRYKNPKLVLYIAPTGTGKTLSPLGLTDNHKIIFLCAARHVGLALAKSAISMGKKIAFAFGCNDVSDIRLHYFAAKDYVKHNKTGRDIKYKDGNKKVDNSVGDNVEIMICDIKSYLCAMYYMNAFNKKEEMIMYWDEPTITMDYEEHEFLSYISDIWQKNIIPNIILSSATLPHQEDLQETITDFTARFDNSQIYNIISHDCNKSIPLININNQIEMPHLKFDNYTELQKCVSHCDRYRTMLRYFDLDEIVKFISYVNNNNFLQDDRY
;
A
#
# COMPACT_ATOMS: atom_id res chain seq x y z
N LYS A 1 10.90 5.32 -20.80
CA LYS A 1 10.04 6.38 -20.24
C LYS A 1 8.90 6.59 -21.21
N ASN A 2 7.69 6.33 -20.78
CA ASN A 2 6.51 6.70 -21.52
C ASN A 2 6.05 8.06 -20.99
N ASP A 3 6.58 9.13 -21.58
CA ASP A 3 6.35 10.52 -21.17
C ASP A 3 4.86 10.90 -21.24
N GLN A 4 4.07 10.18 -22.05
CA GLN A 4 2.62 10.39 -22.13
C GLN A 4 1.86 9.88 -20.91
N LEU A 5 2.30 8.79 -20.28
CA LEU A 5 1.69 8.31 -19.03
C LEU A 5 2.00 9.21 -17.83
N VAL A 6 3.14 9.91 -17.87
CA VAL A 6 3.55 10.84 -16.81
C VAL A 6 2.75 12.15 -16.86
N HIS A 7 2.28 12.58 -18.04
CA HIS A 7 1.50 13.81 -18.19
C HIS A 7 0.04 13.72 -17.73
N PHE A 8 -0.51 12.51 -17.58
CA PHE A 8 -1.92 12.32 -17.21
C PHE A 8 -2.14 11.99 -15.72
N GLN A 9 -1.08 11.87 -14.94
CA GLN A 9 -1.19 11.65 -13.51
C GLN A 9 -0.75 12.92 -12.79
N ASP A 10 -1.71 13.70 -12.32
CA ASP A 10 -1.49 14.67 -11.26
C ASP A 10 -1.08 13.88 -10.00
N TYR A 11 0.22 13.65 -9.82
CA TYR A 11 0.79 12.96 -8.66
C TYR A 11 0.73 13.86 -7.42
N LYS A 12 -0.46 14.27 -7.07
CA LYS A 12 -0.68 14.84 -5.75
C LYS A 12 -0.85 13.69 -4.78
N LEU A 13 0.17 13.49 -3.94
CA LEU A 13 0.09 12.51 -2.87
C LEU A 13 -1.07 12.84 -1.95
N TYR A 14 -1.84 11.84 -1.57
CA TYR A 14 -2.83 11.94 -0.51
C TYR A 14 -2.14 12.25 0.82
N ASP A 15 -2.83 12.89 1.73
CA ASP A 15 -2.24 13.28 3.02
C ASP A 15 -1.85 12.06 3.86
N HIS A 16 -2.60 10.97 3.81
CA HIS A 16 -2.23 9.70 4.43
C HIS A 16 -0.91 9.12 3.88
N GLN A 17 -0.64 9.27 2.57
CA GLN A 17 0.63 8.84 1.98
C GLN A 17 1.80 9.72 2.46
N LYS A 18 1.59 11.05 2.57
CA LYS A 18 2.60 11.98 3.11
C LYS A 18 2.93 11.65 4.57
N GLN A 19 1.90 11.33 5.37
CA GLN A 19 2.06 10.90 6.76
C GLN A 19 2.89 9.60 6.82
N LEU A 20 2.55 8.60 6.02
CA LEU A 20 3.28 7.34 5.96
C LEU A 20 4.76 7.55 5.63
N PHE A 21 5.05 8.33 4.58
CA PHE A 21 6.43 8.62 4.17
C PHE A 21 7.20 9.41 5.24
N THR A 22 6.52 10.28 5.98
CA THR A 22 7.13 11.02 7.09
C THR A 22 7.47 10.10 8.26
N ILE A 23 6.56 9.24 8.67
CA ILE A 23 6.73 8.26 9.75
C ILE A 23 7.89 7.29 9.41
N CYS A 24 7.97 6.83 8.17
CA CYS A 24 9.01 5.91 7.76
C CYS A 24 10.44 6.51 7.77
N ARG A 25 10.58 7.82 7.83
CA ARG A 25 11.90 8.47 8.00
C ARG A 25 12.47 8.37 9.41
N TYR A 26 11.64 8.12 10.42
CA TYR A 26 12.11 7.94 11.78
C TYR A 26 12.88 6.62 11.91
N LYS A 27 13.92 6.59 12.73
CA LYS A 27 14.82 5.43 12.86
C LYS A 27 14.31 4.35 13.84
N ASN A 28 13.35 4.70 14.69
CA ASN A 28 12.83 3.78 15.69
C ASN A 28 12.06 2.62 15.03
N PRO A 29 12.08 1.42 15.62
CA PRO A 29 11.16 0.36 15.28
C PRO A 29 9.70 0.85 15.28
N LYS A 30 8.91 0.45 14.32
CA LYS A 30 7.54 0.97 14.19
C LYS A 30 6.56 -0.05 13.66
N LEU A 31 5.38 -0.05 14.26
CA LEU A 31 4.19 -0.70 13.72
C LEU A 31 3.22 0.39 13.25
N VAL A 32 2.92 0.40 11.97
CA VAL A 32 2.01 1.37 11.36
C VAL A 32 0.72 0.66 10.95
N LEU A 33 -0.38 1.06 11.56
CA LEU A 33 -1.72 0.69 11.15
C LEU A 33 -2.17 1.69 10.08
N TYR A 34 -2.19 1.26 8.82
CA TYR A 34 -2.42 2.13 7.68
C TYR A 34 -3.78 1.85 7.06
N ILE A 35 -4.78 2.63 7.49
CA ILE A 35 -6.18 2.49 7.12
C ILE A 35 -6.54 3.59 6.12
N ALA A 36 -6.83 3.21 4.89
CA ALA A 36 -7.29 4.14 3.87
C ALA A 36 -8.20 3.42 2.86
N PRO A 37 -9.15 4.13 2.22
CA PRO A 37 -10.08 3.52 1.28
C PRO A 37 -9.38 2.86 0.09
N THR A 38 -10.07 1.92 -0.55
CA THR A 38 -9.59 1.32 -1.81
C THR A 38 -9.50 2.36 -2.91
N GLY A 39 -8.46 2.27 -3.75
CA GLY A 39 -8.25 3.19 -4.87
C GLY A 39 -7.49 4.48 -4.51
N THR A 40 -7.03 4.65 -3.26
CA THR A 40 -6.23 5.80 -2.82
C THR A 40 -4.71 5.53 -2.88
N GLY A 41 -4.30 4.48 -3.56
CA GLY A 41 -2.88 4.20 -3.84
C GLY A 41 -2.11 3.52 -2.70
N LYS A 42 -2.79 2.88 -1.71
CA LYS A 42 -2.12 2.11 -0.65
C LYS A 42 -1.11 1.11 -1.20
N THR A 43 -1.54 0.25 -2.11
CA THR A 43 -0.70 -0.81 -2.71
C THR A 43 0.50 -0.25 -3.50
N LEU A 44 0.44 1.02 -3.94
CA LEU A 44 1.55 1.69 -4.63
C LEU A 44 2.50 2.44 -3.67
N SER A 45 2.11 2.65 -2.43
CA SER A 45 2.93 3.35 -1.43
C SER A 45 4.34 2.73 -1.23
N PRO A 46 4.53 1.39 -1.33
CA PRO A 46 5.85 0.78 -1.29
C PRO A 46 6.85 1.37 -2.28
N LEU A 47 6.40 1.81 -3.46
CA LEU A 47 7.28 2.40 -4.47
C LEU A 47 7.95 3.69 -4.00
N GLY A 48 7.23 4.51 -3.23
CA GLY A 48 7.77 5.74 -2.66
C GLY A 48 8.69 5.51 -1.45
N LEU A 49 8.57 4.35 -0.78
CA LEU A 49 9.41 4.00 0.37
C LEU A 49 10.79 3.47 -0.03
N THR A 50 10.96 3.01 -1.27
CA THR A 50 12.23 2.41 -1.75
C THR A 50 13.40 3.37 -1.82
N ASP A 51 13.17 4.67 -1.75
CA ASP A 51 14.26 5.65 -1.79
C ASP A 51 15.16 5.57 -0.55
N ASN A 52 14.62 5.11 0.59
CA ASN A 52 15.33 5.02 1.86
C ASN A 52 15.30 3.63 2.51
N HIS A 53 14.48 2.71 1.99
CA HIS A 53 14.27 1.41 2.59
C HIS A 53 14.23 0.29 1.55
N LYS A 54 14.54 -0.91 1.98
CA LYS A 54 14.27 -2.15 1.25
C LYS A 54 12.91 -2.69 1.68
N ILE A 55 12.06 -3.01 0.72
CA ILE A 55 10.67 -3.37 1.00
C ILE A 55 10.48 -4.87 0.80
N ILE A 56 9.85 -5.54 1.76
CA ILE A 56 9.24 -6.85 1.57
C ILE A 56 7.74 -6.62 1.51
N PHE A 57 7.20 -6.71 0.30
CA PHE A 57 5.77 -6.56 0.04
C PHE A 57 5.11 -7.93 0.14
N LEU A 58 4.29 -8.08 1.16
CA LEU A 58 3.54 -9.29 1.46
C LEU A 58 2.08 -9.12 1.05
N CYS A 59 1.57 -10.02 0.22
CA CYS A 59 0.17 -10.03 -0.21
C CYS A 59 -0.40 -11.46 -0.20
N ALA A 60 -1.69 -11.58 0.12
CA ALA A 60 -2.39 -12.85 0.05
C ALA A 60 -2.61 -13.31 -1.40
N ALA A 61 -2.91 -12.37 -2.29
CA ALA A 61 -3.26 -12.64 -3.68
C ALA A 61 -2.12 -12.24 -4.64
N ARG A 62 -1.59 -13.19 -5.39
CA ARG A 62 -0.48 -12.98 -6.33
C ARG A 62 -0.72 -11.89 -7.37
N HIS A 63 -1.98 -11.72 -7.83
CA HIS A 63 -2.30 -10.70 -8.81
C HIS A 63 -2.06 -9.27 -8.29
N VAL A 64 -2.21 -9.04 -7.00
CA VAL A 64 -1.91 -7.75 -6.35
C VAL A 64 -0.40 -7.49 -6.40
N GLY A 65 0.42 -8.48 -6.03
CA GLY A 65 1.88 -8.39 -6.15
C GLY A 65 2.35 -8.16 -7.59
N LEU A 66 1.72 -8.82 -8.56
CA LEU A 66 2.03 -8.62 -9.99
C LEU A 66 1.63 -7.23 -10.50
N ALA A 67 0.54 -6.66 -9.98
CA ALA A 67 0.14 -5.28 -10.30
C ALA A 67 1.18 -4.27 -9.77
N LEU A 68 1.64 -4.44 -8.53
CA LEU A 68 2.74 -3.65 -7.97
C LEU A 68 4.02 -3.82 -8.81
N ALA A 69 4.35 -5.06 -9.20
CA ALA A 69 5.52 -5.36 -10.01
C ALA A 69 5.53 -4.60 -11.35
N LYS A 70 4.40 -4.55 -12.05
CA LYS A 70 4.27 -3.79 -13.31
C LYS A 70 4.62 -2.32 -13.10
N SER A 71 4.07 -1.70 -12.07
CA SER A 71 4.34 -0.30 -11.72
C SER A 71 5.81 -0.10 -11.32
N ALA A 72 6.37 -1.01 -10.52
CA ALA A 72 7.78 -0.97 -10.10
C ALA A 72 8.73 -1.06 -11.29
N ILE A 73 8.50 -1.99 -12.21
CA ILE A 73 9.30 -2.15 -13.43
C ILE A 73 9.22 -0.89 -14.32
N SER A 74 8.03 -0.32 -14.47
CA SER A 74 7.84 0.92 -15.25
C SER A 74 8.63 2.09 -14.67
N MET A 75 8.83 2.11 -13.36
CA MET A 75 9.64 3.11 -12.65
C MET A 75 11.14 2.74 -12.59
N GLY A 76 11.52 1.61 -13.17
CA GLY A 76 12.91 1.13 -13.17
C GLY A 76 13.39 0.61 -11.80
N LYS A 77 12.47 0.26 -10.89
CA LYS A 77 12.81 -0.32 -9.59
C LYS A 77 13.30 -1.76 -9.74
N LYS A 78 14.22 -2.14 -8.86
CA LYS A 78 14.84 -3.45 -8.84
C LYS A 78 14.02 -4.39 -7.95
N ILE A 79 13.36 -5.36 -8.56
CA ILE A 79 12.41 -6.24 -7.87
C ILE A 79 12.83 -7.70 -7.90
N ALA A 80 12.34 -8.45 -6.92
CA ALA A 80 12.43 -9.90 -6.87
C ALA A 80 11.07 -10.48 -6.47
N PHE A 81 10.88 -11.77 -6.74
CA PHE A 81 9.65 -12.50 -6.48
C PHE A 81 9.94 -13.74 -5.63
N ALA A 82 9.11 -13.93 -4.60
CA ALA A 82 9.05 -15.13 -3.79
C ALA A 82 7.58 -15.60 -3.74
N PHE A 83 7.14 -16.31 -4.77
CA PHE A 83 5.80 -16.86 -4.86
C PHE A 83 5.84 -18.39 -4.85
N GLY A 84 5.22 -19.00 -3.84
CA GLY A 84 5.22 -20.44 -3.67
C GLY A 84 6.61 -21.02 -3.45
N CYS A 85 7.50 -20.26 -2.84
CA CYS A 85 8.85 -20.68 -2.49
C CYS A 85 8.82 -21.52 -1.22
N ASN A 86 9.43 -22.69 -1.29
CA ASN A 86 9.72 -23.53 -0.13
C ASN A 86 11.16 -23.32 0.37
N ASP A 87 12.03 -22.87 -0.53
CA ASP A 87 13.44 -22.61 -0.25
C ASP A 87 13.87 -21.27 -0.86
N VAL A 88 14.95 -20.71 -0.33
CA VAL A 88 15.56 -19.47 -0.81
C VAL A 88 15.99 -19.55 -2.28
N SER A 89 16.37 -20.73 -2.75
CA SER A 89 16.75 -20.98 -4.16
C SER A 89 15.59 -20.83 -5.15
N ASP A 90 14.35 -20.83 -4.67
CA ASP A 90 13.16 -20.63 -5.51
C ASP A 90 12.89 -19.16 -5.83
N ILE A 91 13.54 -18.23 -5.12
CA ILE A 91 13.40 -16.80 -5.33
C ILE A 91 13.88 -16.42 -6.72
N ARG A 92 13.16 -15.53 -7.40
CA ARG A 92 13.45 -15.08 -8.76
C ARG A 92 13.64 -13.56 -8.79
N LEU A 93 14.84 -13.14 -9.20
CA LEU A 93 15.15 -11.74 -9.42
C LEU A 93 14.69 -11.32 -10.82
N HIS A 94 14.08 -10.15 -10.89
CA HIS A 94 13.93 -9.47 -12.17
C HIS A 94 15.33 -9.05 -12.67
N TYR A 95 15.57 -9.11 -13.98
CA TYR A 95 16.91 -8.87 -14.56
C TYR A 95 17.52 -7.51 -14.19
N PHE A 96 16.72 -6.50 -13.86
CA PHE A 96 17.21 -5.21 -13.33
C PHE A 96 17.89 -5.34 -11.97
N ALA A 97 17.52 -6.33 -11.18
CA ALA A 97 18.06 -6.57 -9.85
C ALA A 97 19.30 -7.48 -9.86
N ALA A 98 19.60 -8.12 -10.99
CA ALA A 98 20.75 -9.01 -11.11
C ALA A 98 22.07 -8.24 -10.97
N LYS A 99 23.05 -8.85 -10.32
CA LYS A 99 24.35 -8.24 -10.00
C LYS A 99 25.07 -7.70 -11.22
N ASP A 100 25.04 -8.42 -12.34
CA ASP A 100 25.77 -8.08 -13.56
C ASP A 100 24.90 -7.29 -14.54
N TYR A 101 23.77 -6.77 -14.09
CA TYR A 101 22.94 -5.91 -14.93
C TYR A 101 23.58 -4.54 -15.13
N VAL A 102 24.20 -4.32 -16.27
CA VAL A 102 24.70 -3.01 -16.70
C VAL A 102 23.63 -2.29 -17.50
N LYS A 103 23.13 -1.18 -16.96
CA LYS A 103 22.24 -0.29 -17.70
C LYS A 103 23.06 0.40 -18.81
N HIS A 104 23.04 -0.12 -20.03
CA HIS A 104 23.68 0.57 -21.15
C HIS A 104 22.98 1.90 -21.41
N ASN A 105 23.72 2.99 -21.18
CA ASN A 105 23.31 4.33 -21.53
C ASN A 105 23.09 4.47 -23.04
N LYS A 106 21.90 4.90 -23.40
CA LYS A 106 21.47 5.73 -24.54
C LYS A 106 21.92 5.41 -26.00
N THR A 107 22.66 4.40 -26.27
CA THR A 107 22.92 4.00 -27.66
C THR A 107 22.30 2.62 -27.87
N GLY A 108 21.12 2.59 -28.46
CA GLY A 108 20.30 1.41 -28.76
C GLY A 108 20.99 0.32 -29.60
N ARG A 109 22.06 -0.23 -29.10
CA ARG A 109 22.70 -1.41 -29.63
C ARG A 109 22.47 -2.55 -28.63
N ASP A 110 21.70 -3.50 -29.10
CA ASP A 110 21.38 -4.76 -28.44
C ASP A 110 22.60 -5.34 -27.74
N ILE A 111 22.41 -5.66 -26.46
CA ILE A 111 23.28 -6.59 -25.75
C ILE A 111 23.14 -7.90 -26.52
N LYS A 112 24.11 -8.20 -27.40
CA LYS A 112 24.24 -9.53 -27.99
C LYS A 112 24.52 -10.50 -26.86
N TYR A 113 23.47 -11.19 -26.38
CA TYR A 113 23.62 -12.37 -25.59
C TYR A 113 24.43 -13.38 -26.38
N LYS A 114 25.72 -13.50 -26.08
CA LYS A 114 26.47 -14.67 -26.45
C LYS A 114 25.89 -15.81 -25.64
N ASP A 115 25.26 -16.76 -26.28
CA ASP A 115 24.56 -17.92 -25.77
C ASP A 115 23.20 -17.64 -25.06
N GLY A 116 22.13 -18.11 -25.73
CA GLY A 116 20.72 -17.93 -25.37
C GLY A 116 20.22 -18.53 -24.07
N ASN A 117 21.07 -18.71 -23.04
CA ASN A 117 20.73 -19.37 -21.79
C ASN A 117 21.36 -18.74 -20.54
N LYS A 118 21.66 -17.44 -20.51
CA LYS A 118 22.06 -16.83 -19.24
C LYS A 118 20.86 -16.72 -18.32
N LYS A 119 20.72 -17.70 -17.43
CA LYS A 119 19.84 -17.59 -16.27
C LYS A 119 20.29 -16.40 -15.43
N VAL A 120 19.33 -15.61 -14.96
CA VAL A 120 19.59 -14.55 -13.98
C VAL A 120 20.19 -15.21 -12.74
N ASP A 121 21.30 -14.68 -12.26
CA ASP A 121 21.89 -15.14 -11.00
C ASP A 121 21.03 -14.63 -9.83
N ASN A 122 20.31 -15.57 -9.20
CA ASN A 122 19.46 -15.28 -8.05
C ASN A 122 20.22 -15.37 -6.71
N SER A 123 21.51 -15.70 -6.72
CA SER A 123 22.28 -15.93 -5.50
C SER A 123 22.65 -14.64 -4.76
N VAL A 124 22.59 -13.49 -5.45
CA VAL A 124 22.98 -12.17 -4.89
C VAL A 124 21.84 -11.19 -5.01
N GLY A 125 21.27 -10.82 -3.86
CA GLY A 125 20.10 -9.95 -3.75
C GLY A 125 20.36 -8.54 -3.23
N ASP A 126 21.61 -8.08 -3.19
CA ASP A 126 22.03 -6.77 -2.66
C ASP A 126 21.37 -5.59 -3.37
N ASN A 127 21.09 -5.75 -4.67
CA ASN A 127 20.44 -4.74 -5.48
C ASN A 127 18.90 -4.71 -5.36
N VAL A 128 18.28 -5.71 -4.74
CA VAL A 128 16.80 -5.77 -4.64
C VAL A 128 16.29 -4.60 -3.81
N GLU A 129 15.35 -3.84 -4.36
CA GLU A 129 14.66 -2.74 -3.67
C GLU A 129 13.31 -3.20 -3.11
N ILE A 130 12.60 -4.05 -3.87
CA ILE A 130 11.31 -4.61 -3.45
C ILE A 130 11.31 -6.11 -3.69
N MET A 131 11.13 -6.86 -2.62
CA MET A 131 10.81 -8.28 -2.65
C MET A 131 9.31 -8.45 -2.56
N ILE A 132 8.69 -9.08 -3.57
CA ILE A 132 7.25 -9.30 -3.62
C ILE A 132 6.98 -10.77 -3.31
N CYS A 133 6.22 -11.05 -2.26
CA CYS A 133 5.99 -12.42 -1.79
C CYS A 133 4.53 -12.69 -1.44
N ASP A 134 4.16 -13.97 -1.48
CA ASP A 134 2.92 -14.46 -0.91
C ASP A 134 3.12 -14.88 0.57
N ILE A 135 2.01 -15.17 1.27
CA ILE A 135 2.01 -15.51 2.69
C ILE A 135 2.91 -16.72 2.97
N LYS A 136 2.84 -17.76 2.13
CA LYS A 136 3.62 -19.00 2.32
C LYS A 136 5.13 -18.78 2.18
N SER A 137 5.53 -17.80 1.37
CA SER A 137 6.93 -17.55 1.01
C SER A 137 7.59 -16.42 1.80
N TYR A 138 6.86 -15.75 2.70
CA TYR A 138 7.37 -14.57 3.41
C TYR A 138 8.67 -14.84 4.17
N LEU A 139 8.73 -15.92 4.93
CA LEU A 139 9.93 -16.23 5.74
C LEU A 139 11.17 -16.45 4.85
N CYS A 140 11.01 -17.15 3.71
CA CYS A 140 12.08 -17.30 2.73
C CYS A 140 12.53 -15.95 2.18
N ALA A 141 11.56 -15.08 1.83
CA ALA A 141 11.82 -13.73 1.33
C ALA A 141 12.55 -12.87 2.36
N MET A 142 12.12 -12.93 3.62
CA MET A 142 12.71 -12.19 4.74
C MET A 142 14.16 -12.60 5.00
N TYR A 143 14.44 -13.90 5.10
CA TYR A 143 15.79 -14.39 5.32
C TYR A 143 16.71 -14.08 4.15
N TYR A 144 16.21 -14.20 2.91
CA TYR A 144 16.97 -13.81 1.73
C TYR A 144 17.34 -12.32 1.76
N MET A 145 16.39 -11.45 2.02
CA MET A 145 16.65 -10.02 2.09
C MET A 145 17.59 -9.65 3.24
N ASN A 146 17.44 -10.31 4.38
CA ASN A 146 18.28 -10.08 5.55
C ASN A 146 19.75 -10.55 5.35
N ALA A 147 19.99 -11.45 4.42
CA ALA A 147 21.36 -11.87 4.10
C ALA A 147 22.18 -10.74 3.42
N PHE A 148 21.52 -9.76 2.81
CA PHE A 148 22.17 -8.67 2.06
C PHE A 148 21.91 -7.28 2.66
N ASN A 149 20.96 -7.14 3.57
CA ASN A 149 20.53 -5.84 4.09
C ASN A 149 20.37 -5.89 5.60
N LYS A 150 20.55 -4.76 6.27
CA LYS A 150 20.26 -4.65 7.70
C LYS A 150 18.76 -4.64 7.95
N LYS A 151 18.30 -5.34 8.98
CA LYS A 151 16.88 -5.44 9.31
C LYS A 151 16.23 -4.08 9.61
N GLU A 152 17.00 -3.13 10.12
CA GLU A 152 16.55 -1.77 10.43
C GLU A 152 16.27 -0.93 9.16
N GLU A 153 16.91 -1.28 8.04
CA GLU A 153 16.72 -0.63 6.74
C GLU A 153 15.57 -1.26 5.94
N MET A 154 15.00 -2.36 6.45
CA MET A 154 13.91 -3.07 5.79
C MET A 154 12.55 -2.68 6.37
N ILE A 155 11.54 -2.71 5.51
CA ILE A 155 10.13 -2.57 5.88
C ILE A 155 9.38 -3.82 5.40
N MET A 156 8.65 -4.46 6.32
CA MET A 156 7.59 -5.40 6.00
C MET A 156 6.32 -4.61 5.69
N TYR A 157 5.91 -4.60 4.44
CA TYR A 157 4.66 -3.99 4.01
C TYR A 157 3.64 -5.08 3.72
N TRP A 158 2.69 -5.27 4.60
CA TRP A 158 1.66 -6.29 4.49
C TRP A 158 0.36 -5.67 3.97
N ASP A 159 0.01 -6.04 2.73
CA ASP A 159 -1.19 -5.54 2.06
C ASP A 159 -2.37 -6.49 2.32
N GLU A 160 -3.46 -5.93 2.85
CA GLU A 160 -4.70 -6.60 3.22
C GLU A 160 -4.46 -7.81 4.16
N PRO A 161 -3.88 -7.62 5.37
CA PRO A 161 -3.62 -8.70 6.31
C PRO A 161 -4.88 -9.39 6.81
N THR A 162 -6.03 -8.71 6.75
CA THR A 162 -7.32 -9.17 7.26
C THR A 162 -8.04 -10.16 6.35
N ILE A 163 -7.57 -10.34 5.11
CA ILE A 163 -8.28 -11.10 4.07
C ILE A 163 -8.53 -12.58 4.44
N THR A 164 -7.82 -13.11 5.44
CA THR A 164 -7.93 -14.49 5.90
C THR A 164 -8.43 -14.60 7.33
N MET A 165 -8.69 -13.48 8.01
CA MET A 165 -9.06 -13.47 9.44
C MET A 165 -10.53 -13.73 9.68
N ASP A 166 -11.37 -13.63 8.65
CA ASP A 166 -12.82 -13.85 8.75
C ASP A 166 -13.19 -15.35 8.78
N TYR A 167 -12.22 -16.25 8.68
CA TYR A 167 -12.43 -17.69 8.66
C TYR A 167 -11.75 -18.34 9.87
N GLU A 168 -12.51 -19.10 10.66
CA GLU A 168 -12.01 -19.84 11.83
C GLU A 168 -11.01 -20.93 11.44
N GLU A 169 -11.19 -21.54 10.25
CA GLU A 169 -10.32 -22.57 9.70
C GLU A 169 -9.85 -22.16 8.30
N HIS A 170 -8.72 -21.48 8.20
CA HIS A 170 -8.10 -21.15 6.92
C HIS A 170 -6.68 -21.69 6.84
N GLU A 171 -6.30 -22.26 5.70
CA GLU A 171 -4.95 -22.85 5.51
C GLU A 171 -3.80 -21.86 5.78
N PHE A 172 -4.04 -20.56 5.73
CA PHE A 172 -3.03 -19.54 5.97
C PHE A 172 -2.84 -19.15 7.43
N LEU A 173 -3.72 -19.55 8.34
CA LEU A 173 -3.63 -19.15 9.75
C LEU A 173 -2.31 -19.58 10.40
N SER A 174 -1.85 -20.81 10.12
CA SER A 174 -0.55 -21.28 10.60
C SER A 174 0.62 -20.47 10.06
N TYR A 175 0.56 -20.10 8.77
CA TYR A 175 1.59 -19.26 8.15
C TYR A 175 1.57 -17.83 8.69
N ILE A 176 0.39 -17.25 8.94
CA ILE A 176 0.23 -15.92 9.54
C ILE A 176 0.82 -15.89 10.94
N SER A 177 0.52 -16.91 11.76
CA SER A 177 1.12 -17.06 13.09
C SER A 177 2.65 -17.17 13.02
N ASP A 178 3.16 -18.00 12.10
CA ASP A 178 4.59 -18.16 11.87
C ASP A 178 5.26 -16.87 11.41
N ILE A 179 4.62 -16.12 10.50
CA ILE A 179 5.09 -14.81 10.05
C ILE A 179 5.23 -13.89 11.24
N TRP A 180 4.18 -13.77 12.05
CA TRP A 180 4.19 -12.86 13.19
C TRP A 180 5.24 -13.25 14.22
N GLN A 181 5.34 -14.53 14.57
CA GLN A 181 6.28 -15.02 15.58
C GLN A 181 7.74 -14.96 15.15
N LYS A 182 8.04 -15.28 13.87
CA LYS A 182 9.40 -15.42 13.35
C LYS A 182 9.92 -14.16 12.66
N ASN A 183 9.09 -13.12 12.50
CA ASN A 183 9.52 -11.88 11.87
C ASN A 183 10.59 -11.17 12.70
N ILE A 184 11.70 -10.82 12.04
CA ILE A 184 12.82 -10.09 12.64
C ILE A 184 12.89 -8.63 12.21
N ILE A 185 12.02 -8.19 11.30
CA ILE A 185 12.02 -6.84 10.75
C ILE A 185 11.28 -5.92 11.71
N PRO A 186 11.93 -4.85 12.19
CA PRO A 186 11.37 -3.96 13.20
C PRO A 186 10.39 -2.92 12.63
N ASN A 187 10.36 -2.72 11.31
CA ASN A 187 9.47 -1.77 10.67
C ASN A 187 8.35 -2.52 9.95
N ILE A 188 7.14 -2.44 10.48
CA ILE A 188 5.97 -3.16 9.96
C ILE A 188 4.90 -2.15 9.58
N ILE A 189 4.35 -2.29 8.39
CA ILE A 189 3.18 -1.55 7.92
C ILE A 189 2.08 -2.56 7.61
N LEU A 190 0.98 -2.49 8.34
CA LEU A 190 -0.24 -3.23 8.05
C LEU A 190 -1.18 -2.31 7.27
N SER A 191 -1.45 -2.63 6.02
CA SER A 191 -2.19 -1.79 5.09
C SER A 191 -3.52 -2.46 4.72
N SER A 192 -4.64 -1.87 5.09
CA SER A 192 -5.97 -2.33 4.67
C SER A 192 -6.99 -1.19 4.70
N ALA A 193 -8.14 -1.41 4.07
CA ALA A 193 -9.30 -0.55 4.23
C ALA A 193 -10.10 -0.88 5.50
N THR A 194 -9.92 -2.09 6.05
CA THR A 194 -10.76 -2.70 7.09
C THR A 194 -9.97 -3.23 8.28
N LEU A 195 -8.82 -2.63 8.61
CA LEU A 195 -8.10 -3.01 9.82
C LEU A 195 -8.96 -2.74 11.06
N PRO A 196 -8.88 -3.62 12.08
CA PRO A 196 -9.46 -3.36 13.39
C PRO A 196 -8.89 -2.08 14.00
N HIS A 197 -9.64 -1.48 14.92
CA HIS A 197 -9.15 -0.33 15.67
C HIS A 197 -7.95 -0.71 16.54
N GLN A 198 -7.11 0.26 16.87
CA GLN A 198 -5.93 0.04 17.70
C GLN A 198 -6.28 -0.60 19.05
N GLU A 199 -7.46 -0.31 19.57
CA GLU A 199 -7.97 -0.85 20.84
C GLU A 199 -8.19 -2.37 20.75
N ASP A 200 -8.58 -2.88 19.59
CA ASP A 200 -8.83 -4.31 19.35
C ASP A 200 -7.53 -5.09 19.09
N LEU A 201 -6.40 -4.41 18.88
CA LEU A 201 -5.11 -4.99 18.53
C LEU A 201 -4.11 -4.98 19.71
N GLN A 202 -4.58 -4.88 20.96
CA GLN A 202 -3.73 -4.72 22.14
C GLN A 202 -2.72 -5.86 22.32
N GLU A 203 -3.11 -7.11 22.05
CA GLU A 203 -2.21 -8.25 22.13
C GLU A 203 -1.08 -8.15 21.10
N THR A 204 -1.42 -7.82 19.85
CA THR A 204 -0.47 -7.62 18.75
C THR A 204 0.51 -6.49 19.06
N ILE A 205 0.01 -5.39 19.62
CA ILE A 205 0.81 -4.22 19.98
C ILE A 205 1.75 -4.57 21.15
N THR A 206 1.24 -5.25 22.15
CA THR A 206 2.02 -5.67 23.33
C THR A 206 3.15 -6.62 22.90
N ASP A 207 2.86 -7.60 22.07
CA ASP A 207 3.87 -8.51 21.56
C ASP A 207 4.92 -7.79 20.70
N PHE A 208 4.50 -6.86 19.83
CA PHE A 208 5.42 -6.06 19.03
C PHE A 208 6.35 -5.21 19.90
N THR A 209 5.81 -4.52 20.90
CA THR A 209 6.59 -3.66 21.81
C THR A 209 7.54 -4.45 22.71
N ALA A 210 7.16 -5.68 23.07
CA ALA A 210 8.02 -6.58 23.83
C ALA A 210 9.22 -7.09 23.01
N ARG A 211 9.05 -7.22 21.69
CA ARG A 211 10.11 -7.71 20.80
C ARG A 211 11.07 -6.63 20.28
N PHE A 212 10.61 -5.41 20.19
CA PHE A 212 11.38 -4.31 19.61
C PHE A 212 11.48 -3.14 20.59
N ASP A 213 12.63 -2.99 21.22
CA ASP A 213 12.88 -1.91 22.16
C ASP A 213 12.71 -0.53 21.52
N ASN A 214 12.17 0.43 22.28
CA ASN A 214 11.88 1.80 21.83
C ASN A 214 10.98 1.87 20.58
N SER A 215 10.16 0.86 20.37
CA SER A 215 9.20 0.82 19.26
C SER A 215 8.08 1.85 19.43
N GLN A 216 7.52 2.27 18.31
CA GLN A 216 6.39 3.20 18.27
C GLN A 216 5.25 2.65 17.42
N ILE A 217 4.04 2.94 17.86
CA ILE A 217 2.81 2.54 17.17
C ILE A 217 2.22 3.79 16.52
N TYR A 218 1.94 3.71 15.24
CA TYR A 218 1.31 4.78 14.49
C TYR A 218 -0.01 4.31 13.90
N ASN A 219 -1.02 5.14 13.99
CA ASN A 219 -2.31 4.90 13.37
C ASN A 219 -2.58 6.00 12.33
N ILE A 220 -2.63 5.61 11.06
CA ILE A 220 -2.97 6.49 9.94
C ILE A 220 -4.35 6.09 9.46
N ILE A 221 -5.32 6.97 9.65
CA ILE A 221 -6.70 6.77 9.20
C ILE A 221 -7.00 7.86 8.17
N SER A 222 -7.46 7.44 7.01
CA SER A 222 -7.91 8.35 5.95
C SER A 222 -9.29 7.95 5.45
N HIS A 223 -10.08 8.95 5.19
CA HIS A 223 -11.38 8.83 4.56
C HIS A 223 -11.39 9.40 3.12
N ASP A 224 -10.20 9.72 2.59
CA ASP A 224 -10.07 10.18 1.20
C ASP A 224 -10.68 9.16 0.24
N CYS A 225 -11.63 9.58 -0.57
CA CYS A 225 -12.30 8.70 -1.51
C CYS A 225 -12.65 9.46 -2.79
N ASN A 226 -12.22 8.90 -3.92
CA ASN A 226 -12.61 9.44 -5.23
C ASN A 226 -13.94 8.89 -5.74
N LYS A 227 -14.62 8.05 -4.96
CA LYS A 227 -15.92 7.50 -5.31
C LYS A 227 -17.00 8.50 -4.96
N SER A 228 -17.97 8.68 -5.87
CA SER A 228 -19.16 9.45 -5.56
C SER A 228 -20.05 8.67 -4.58
N ILE A 229 -20.54 9.38 -3.57
CA ILE A 229 -21.48 8.85 -2.57
C ILE A 229 -22.83 9.47 -2.88
N PRO A 230 -23.82 8.68 -3.32
CA PRO A 230 -25.15 9.21 -3.59
C PRO A 230 -25.84 9.60 -2.28
N LEU A 231 -26.55 10.71 -2.31
CA LEU A 231 -27.51 11.06 -1.28
C LEU A 231 -28.88 10.50 -1.66
N ILE A 232 -29.53 9.84 -0.73
CA ILE A 232 -30.87 9.31 -0.89
C ILE A 232 -31.81 10.10 0.00
N ASN A 233 -32.86 10.67 -0.58
CA ASN A 233 -33.87 11.40 0.17
C ASN A 233 -34.84 10.45 0.90
N ILE A 234 -35.73 11.00 1.72
CA ILE A 234 -36.71 10.24 2.50
C ILE A 234 -37.64 9.38 1.65
N ASN A 235 -37.77 9.68 0.36
CA ASN A 235 -38.58 8.93 -0.60
C ASN A 235 -37.77 7.85 -1.36
N ASN A 236 -36.57 7.51 -0.91
CA ASN A 236 -35.63 6.60 -1.58
C ASN A 236 -35.22 7.01 -3.00
N GLN A 237 -35.24 8.30 -3.30
CA GLN A 237 -34.78 8.83 -4.59
C GLN A 237 -33.38 9.38 -4.44
N ILE A 238 -32.54 9.19 -5.46
CA ILE A 238 -31.20 9.74 -5.50
C ILE A 238 -31.29 11.25 -5.79
N GLU A 239 -30.76 12.06 -4.88
CA GLU A 239 -30.61 13.50 -5.09
C GLU A 239 -29.41 13.77 -6.01
N MET A 240 -29.65 14.55 -7.06
CA MET A 240 -28.60 14.91 -8.00
C MET A 240 -27.94 16.23 -7.59
N PRO A 241 -26.60 16.29 -7.49
CA PRO A 241 -25.89 17.48 -7.01
C PRO A 241 -26.24 18.77 -7.76
N HIS A 242 -26.43 18.69 -9.09
CA HIS A 242 -26.75 19.87 -9.93
C HIS A 242 -28.12 20.47 -9.64
N LEU A 243 -29.03 19.76 -8.99
CA LEU A 243 -30.33 20.29 -8.56
C LEU A 243 -30.24 21.17 -7.31
N LYS A 244 -29.07 21.23 -6.67
CA LYS A 244 -28.82 22.03 -5.46
C LYS A 244 -28.09 23.36 -5.75
N PHE A 245 -27.75 23.63 -6.99
CA PHE A 245 -27.14 24.92 -7.37
C PHE A 245 -28.21 25.96 -7.65
N ASP A 246 -28.14 27.12 -6.97
CA ASP A 246 -29.07 28.19 -7.10
C ASP A 246 -28.81 29.08 -8.32
N ASN A 247 -27.60 29.00 -8.87
CA ASN A 247 -27.24 29.84 -10.01
C ASN A 247 -26.29 29.12 -10.99
N TYR A 248 -26.30 29.60 -12.23
CA TYR A 248 -25.50 29.06 -13.33
C TYR A 248 -23.97 29.11 -13.06
N THR A 249 -23.52 30.14 -12.35
CA THR A 249 -22.09 30.33 -12.07
C THR A 249 -21.54 29.21 -11.17
N GLU A 250 -22.30 28.79 -10.18
CA GLU A 250 -21.91 27.67 -9.31
C GLU A 250 -21.89 26.33 -10.06
N LEU A 251 -22.91 26.08 -10.88
CA LEU A 251 -22.96 24.94 -11.75
C LEU A 251 -21.74 24.91 -12.69
N GLN A 252 -21.38 26.03 -13.29
CA GLN A 252 -20.22 26.14 -14.19
C GLN A 252 -18.90 25.88 -13.47
N LYS A 253 -18.73 26.32 -12.21
CA LYS A 253 -17.56 25.99 -11.39
C LYS A 253 -17.48 24.49 -11.13
N CYS A 254 -18.61 23.85 -10.83
CA CYS A 254 -18.68 22.41 -10.61
C CYS A 254 -18.32 21.62 -11.88
N VAL A 255 -18.85 22.03 -13.04
CA VAL A 255 -18.52 21.42 -14.34
C VAL A 255 -17.02 21.55 -14.63
N SER A 256 -16.45 22.74 -14.43
CA SER A 256 -15.02 22.98 -14.61
C SER A 256 -14.16 22.13 -13.69
N HIS A 257 -14.60 21.93 -12.45
CA HIS A 257 -13.93 21.03 -11.51
C HIS A 257 -13.97 19.59 -12.00
N CYS A 258 -15.14 19.09 -12.40
CA CYS A 258 -15.29 17.72 -12.90
C CYS A 258 -14.45 17.47 -14.16
N ASP A 259 -14.39 18.44 -15.07
CA ASP A 259 -13.56 18.33 -16.28
C ASP A 259 -12.07 18.34 -15.95
N ARG A 260 -11.63 19.23 -15.08
CA ARG A 260 -10.22 19.34 -14.66
C ARG A 260 -9.71 18.06 -13.98
N TYR A 261 -10.50 17.47 -13.10
CA TYR A 261 -10.10 16.31 -12.29
C TYR A 261 -10.60 14.99 -12.86
N ARG A 262 -11.28 14.99 -13.99
CA ARG A 262 -11.87 13.81 -14.65
C ARG A 262 -12.70 12.97 -13.67
N THR A 263 -13.44 13.64 -12.80
CA THR A 263 -14.29 13.02 -11.79
C THR A 263 -15.77 13.16 -12.18
N MET A 264 -16.59 12.25 -11.66
CA MET A 264 -18.03 12.36 -11.79
C MET A 264 -18.57 13.39 -10.80
N LEU A 265 -19.69 13.99 -11.15
CA LEU A 265 -20.42 14.87 -10.25
C LEU A 265 -20.87 14.07 -9.01
N ARG A 266 -20.51 14.56 -7.84
CA ARG A 266 -20.87 13.97 -6.56
C ARG A 266 -21.21 15.06 -5.56
N TYR A 267 -22.06 14.72 -4.60
CA TYR A 267 -22.52 15.67 -3.60
C TYR A 267 -21.47 15.90 -2.51
N PHE A 268 -21.05 14.81 -1.88
CA PHE A 268 -19.99 14.81 -0.88
C PHE A 268 -18.96 13.73 -1.20
N ASP A 269 -17.74 13.94 -0.80
CA ASP A 269 -16.80 12.84 -0.65
C ASP A 269 -16.89 12.22 0.76
N LEU A 270 -16.22 11.10 0.95
CA LEU A 270 -16.31 10.36 2.22
C LEU A 270 -15.72 11.18 3.38
N ASP A 271 -14.62 11.90 3.16
CA ASP A 271 -13.97 12.69 4.18
C ASP A 271 -14.87 13.84 4.66
N GLU A 272 -15.56 14.52 3.75
CA GLU A 272 -16.51 15.57 4.08
C GLU A 272 -17.71 15.04 4.87
N ILE A 273 -18.23 13.87 4.49
CA ILE A 273 -19.34 13.22 5.23
C ILE A 273 -18.90 12.85 6.65
N VAL A 274 -17.73 12.25 6.81
CA VAL A 274 -17.19 11.88 8.12
C VAL A 274 -16.99 13.12 9.00
N LYS A 275 -16.40 14.19 8.44
CA LYS A 275 -16.24 15.47 9.16
C LYS A 275 -17.57 16.07 9.57
N PHE A 276 -18.57 16.05 8.68
CA PHE A 276 -19.91 16.54 8.96
C PHE A 276 -20.58 15.75 10.09
N ILE A 277 -20.56 14.40 10.01
CA ILE A 277 -21.14 13.54 11.05
C ILE A 277 -20.44 13.80 12.40
N SER A 278 -19.12 13.87 12.41
CA SER A 278 -18.33 14.16 13.60
C SER A 278 -18.68 15.53 14.18
N TYR A 279 -18.84 16.54 13.33
CA TYR A 279 -19.25 17.89 13.75
C TYR A 279 -20.64 17.89 14.40
N VAL A 280 -21.61 17.21 13.80
CA VAL A 280 -22.98 17.10 14.31
C VAL A 280 -22.98 16.41 15.68
N ASN A 281 -22.27 15.30 15.81
CA ASN A 281 -22.17 14.55 17.05
C ASN A 281 -21.47 15.33 18.17
N ASN A 282 -20.34 15.97 17.87
CA ASN A 282 -19.55 16.73 18.85
C ASN A 282 -20.28 17.97 19.37
N ASN A 283 -21.19 18.52 18.59
CA ASN A 283 -21.99 19.68 18.98
C ASN A 283 -23.39 19.31 19.51
N ASN A 284 -23.69 18.03 19.65
CA ASN A 284 -24.98 17.52 20.13
C ASN A 284 -26.19 18.11 19.39
N PHE A 285 -26.08 18.30 18.07
CA PHE A 285 -27.17 18.84 17.27
C PHE A 285 -28.33 17.87 17.08
N LEU A 286 -28.09 16.59 17.22
CA LEU A 286 -29.11 15.57 17.26
C LEU A 286 -29.58 15.46 18.72
N GLN A 287 -30.59 16.26 19.08
CA GLN A 287 -31.35 16.01 20.29
C GLN A 287 -32.13 14.72 20.09
N ASP A 288 -31.76 13.84 20.94
CA ASP A 288 -32.19 12.50 21.18
C ASP A 288 -33.67 12.13 20.90
N ASP A 289 -33.91 10.85 20.80
CA ASP A 289 -35.10 10.03 21.03
C ASP A 289 -35.72 9.34 19.80
N ARG A 290 -35.04 9.19 18.66
CA ARG A 290 -35.63 8.48 17.52
C ARG A 290 -34.71 7.52 16.75
N TYR A 291 -33.73 6.93 17.45
CA TYR A 291 -33.00 5.78 16.87
C TYR A 291 -32.76 4.70 17.92
#